data_16bc414d92cb36ab463260ddfc634362
#
_entry.id   16bc414d92cb36ab463260ddfc634362
#
_cell.length_a   1.000
_cell.length_b   1.000
_cell.length_c   1.000
_cell.angle_alpha   90.00
_cell.angle_beta   90.00
_cell.angle_gamma   90.00
#
_symmetry.space_group_name_H-M   'P 1'
#
loop_
_entity.id
_entity.type
_entity.pdbx_description
1 polymer ?
#
loop_
_entity_poly.entity_id
_entity_poly.type
_entity_poly.pdbx_seq_one_letter_code
_entity_poly.pdbx_strand_id
1 'polypeptide(L)'
;MNFPLPPDYSGVDKVVILGMGGSAIGGDLLRSLMLDKCKLPILVHRDYDLPPLVNERTLVIASSYSGNTEETLSSFSQALNTPAKKLAITTGGRLKALADESSVPAFCFKYAAEPRAAFGYSFFSLLGLFQSLGIISIQSKDMDETIRILEGLTARFDKGAPLETNPSKQLATKLWGHLIIIYGAGILSKVAFRWKTQFNENSKTSAFSECFSELNHNAVVGYKFPEWLAEKGFVVMLRSLSLHPRILIRYRVTAELLTDAGIPYEVVDAKGESQLAQIMSAVLFGDYVSYYLALLNKVDPSITESIAYLKKRLREP
;
A
#
# COMPACT_ATOMS: atom_id res chain seq x y z
N MET A 1 10.67 12.70 -13.86
CA MET A 1 9.45 13.53 -14.02
C MET A 1 9.84 14.98 -13.83
N ASN A 2 9.68 15.83 -14.82
CA ASN A 2 9.81 17.29 -14.64
C ASN A 2 8.41 17.85 -14.32
N PHE A 3 8.06 17.84 -13.03
CA PHE A 3 6.88 18.53 -12.56
C PHE A 3 7.33 19.91 -12.05
N PRO A 4 6.94 21.00 -12.71
CA PRO A 4 7.32 22.35 -12.27
C PRO A 4 6.58 22.69 -10.97
N LEU A 5 7.29 22.58 -9.85
CA LEU A 5 6.79 23.03 -8.56
C LEU A 5 7.05 24.54 -8.40
N PRO A 6 6.13 25.27 -7.78
CA PRO A 6 6.39 26.64 -7.38
C PRO A 6 7.61 26.71 -6.44
N PRO A 7 8.47 27.75 -6.57
CA PRO A 7 9.71 27.86 -5.79
C PRO A 7 9.50 27.88 -4.27
N ASP A 8 8.33 28.30 -3.81
CA ASP A 8 7.95 28.42 -2.40
C ASP A 8 7.55 27.09 -1.74
N TYR A 9 7.55 25.97 -2.47
CA TYR A 9 7.24 24.63 -1.91
C TYR A 9 8.37 24.01 -1.09
N SER A 10 9.54 24.66 -1.05
CA SER A 10 10.61 24.33 -0.09
C SER A 10 10.28 24.83 1.32
N GLY A 11 10.90 24.26 2.34
CA GLY A 11 10.80 24.73 3.71
C GLY A 11 9.56 24.31 4.48
N VAL A 12 8.83 23.28 4.01
CA VAL A 12 7.78 22.64 4.79
C VAL A 12 8.36 21.79 5.92
N ASP A 13 7.65 21.66 7.04
CA ASP A 13 8.07 20.86 8.18
C ASP A 13 7.27 19.57 8.38
N LYS A 14 6.22 19.38 7.58
CA LYS A 14 5.41 18.15 7.56
C LYS A 14 4.66 17.98 6.22
N VAL A 15 4.29 16.76 5.92
CA VAL A 15 3.48 16.43 4.74
C VAL A 15 2.22 15.70 5.17
N VAL A 16 1.07 16.10 4.63
CA VAL A 16 -0.22 15.42 4.78
C VAL A 16 -0.68 14.93 3.41
N ILE A 17 -0.83 13.63 3.25
CA ILE A 17 -1.33 13.00 2.03
C ILE A 17 -2.78 12.63 2.27
N LEU A 18 -3.70 13.29 1.56
CA LEU A 18 -5.14 13.00 1.57
C LEU A 18 -5.43 11.95 0.51
N GLY A 19 -6.06 10.84 0.87
CA GLY A 19 -6.39 9.81 -0.10
C GLY A 19 -7.02 8.57 0.51
N MET A 20 -7.62 7.73 -0.34
CA MET A 20 -8.25 6.47 0.04
C MET A 20 -7.69 5.31 -0.79
N GLY A 21 -7.84 4.08 -0.29
CA GLY A 21 -7.54 2.84 -1.03
C GLY A 21 -6.18 2.83 -1.72
N GLY A 22 -6.16 2.58 -3.04
CA GLY A 22 -4.95 2.53 -3.87
C GLY A 22 -4.15 3.83 -3.92
N SER A 23 -4.81 4.99 -3.76
CA SER A 23 -4.13 6.29 -3.72
C SER A 23 -3.43 6.53 -2.38
N ALA A 24 -4.05 6.15 -1.27
CA ALA A 24 -3.49 6.30 0.06
C ALA A 24 -2.33 5.31 0.33
N ILE A 25 -2.42 4.08 -0.18
CA ILE A 25 -1.38 3.07 0.02
C ILE A 25 -0.04 3.50 -0.60
N GLY A 26 -0.05 4.27 -1.68
CA GLY A 26 1.17 4.87 -2.23
C GLY A 26 1.88 5.76 -1.22
N GLY A 27 1.13 6.60 -0.50
CA GLY A 27 1.63 7.42 0.60
C GLY A 27 2.15 6.60 1.80
N ASP A 28 1.43 5.53 2.18
CA ASP A 28 1.87 4.64 3.26
C ASP A 28 3.19 3.94 2.95
N LEU A 29 3.34 3.45 1.72
CA LEU A 29 4.57 2.77 1.30
C LEU A 29 5.72 3.76 1.14
N LEU A 30 5.47 4.98 0.65
CA LEU A 30 6.46 6.04 0.68
C LEU A 30 6.90 6.35 2.12
N ARG A 31 5.96 6.52 3.04
CA ARG A 31 6.25 6.72 4.46
C ARG A 31 7.08 5.56 5.03
N SER A 32 6.75 4.30 4.69
CA SER A 32 7.51 3.13 5.14
C SER A 32 8.95 3.13 4.59
N LEU A 33 9.14 3.48 3.32
CA LEU A 33 10.45 3.63 2.69
C LEU A 33 11.29 4.75 3.33
N MET A 34 10.62 5.76 3.91
CA MET A 34 11.24 6.96 4.47
C MET A 34 11.51 6.89 5.97
N LEU A 35 11.09 5.84 6.67
CA LEU A 35 11.17 5.74 8.14
C LEU A 35 12.57 6.06 8.70
N ASP A 36 13.62 5.62 8.01
CA ASP A 36 15.01 5.78 8.46
C ASP A 36 15.72 6.95 7.77
N LYS A 37 15.09 7.61 6.79
CA LYS A 37 15.77 8.53 5.87
C LYS A 37 15.22 9.96 5.91
N CYS A 38 13.96 10.12 6.28
CA CYS A 38 13.27 11.41 6.25
C CYS A 38 12.97 11.91 7.66
N LYS A 39 13.38 13.15 7.93
CA LYS A 39 13.09 13.82 9.21
C LYS A 39 11.69 14.46 9.23
N LEU A 40 11.06 14.62 8.06
CA LEU A 40 9.74 15.20 7.97
C LEU A 40 8.66 14.19 8.36
N PRO A 41 7.77 14.51 9.29
CA PRO A 41 6.57 13.72 9.54
C PRO A 41 5.68 13.64 8.29
N ILE A 42 5.29 12.41 7.93
CA ILE A 42 4.36 12.14 6.83
C ILE A 42 3.09 11.52 7.43
N LEU A 43 1.97 12.21 7.32
CA LEU A 43 0.67 11.71 7.70
C LEU A 43 -0.10 11.29 6.44
N VAL A 44 -0.61 10.07 6.42
CA VAL A 44 -1.57 9.61 5.40
C VAL A 44 -2.96 9.64 6.00
N HIS A 45 -3.78 10.56 5.54
CA HIS A 45 -5.10 10.85 6.07
C HIS A 45 -6.20 10.21 5.23
N ARG A 46 -7.17 9.57 5.91
CA ARG A 46 -8.26 8.80 5.30
C ARG A 46 -9.60 9.13 5.93
N ASP A 47 -9.94 10.41 5.94
CA ASP A 47 -11.20 10.88 6.54
C ASP A 47 -11.69 12.14 5.81
N TYR A 48 -12.90 12.58 6.17
CA TYR A 48 -13.59 13.74 5.57
C TYR A 48 -13.02 15.08 6.04
N ASP A 49 -12.61 15.17 7.32
CA ASP A 49 -12.13 16.42 7.89
C ASP A 49 -10.63 16.60 7.71
N LEU A 50 -10.21 17.83 7.47
CA LEU A 50 -8.78 18.15 7.38
C LEU A 50 -8.15 18.06 8.78
N PRO A 51 -7.00 17.35 8.93
CA PRO A 51 -6.32 17.28 10.22
C PRO A 51 -5.96 18.68 10.77
N PRO A 52 -6.24 18.96 12.04
CA PRO A 52 -6.03 20.31 12.63
C PRO A 52 -4.55 20.72 12.72
N LEU A 53 -3.61 19.80 12.50
CA LEU A 53 -2.17 20.08 12.44
C LEU A 53 -1.74 20.82 11.16
N VAL A 54 -2.64 20.97 10.17
CA VAL A 54 -2.35 21.65 8.90
C VAL A 54 -2.22 23.14 9.12
N ASN A 55 -1.08 23.72 8.72
CA ASN A 55 -0.76 25.13 8.82
C ASN A 55 0.09 25.61 7.62
N GLU A 56 0.61 26.83 7.64
CA GLU A 56 1.42 27.42 6.56
C GLU A 56 2.70 26.67 6.22
N ARG A 57 3.21 25.85 7.14
CA ARG A 57 4.41 25.02 6.94
C ARG A 57 4.09 23.59 6.53
N THR A 58 2.84 23.29 6.23
CA THR A 58 2.38 21.97 5.78
C THR A 58 2.33 21.90 4.26
N LEU A 59 2.80 20.79 3.69
CA LEU A 59 2.47 20.39 2.32
C LEU A 59 1.31 19.40 2.35
N VAL A 60 0.17 19.81 1.80
CA VAL A 60 -1.02 18.96 1.61
C VAL A 60 -1.00 18.40 0.20
N ILE A 61 -1.00 17.08 0.05
CA ILE A 61 -1.06 16.39 -1.23
C ILE A 61 -2.37 15.62 -1.32
N ALA A 62 -3.29 16.08 -2.17
CA ALA A 62 -4.51 15.33 -2.46
C ALA A 62 -4.23 14.28 -3.55
N SER A 63 -4.32 13.00 -3.21
CA SER A 63 -4.11 11.88 -4.12
C SER A 63 -5.41 11.11 -4.33
N SER A 64 -5.96 11.18 -5.54
CA SER A 64 -7.14 10.43 -5.92
C SER A 64 -7.06 10.02 -7.39
N TYR A 65 -6.97 8.71 -7.64
CA TYR A 65 -6.94 8.18 -9.00
C TYR A 65 -8.13 8.67 -9.83
N SER A 66 -9.34 8.46 -9.36
CA SER A 66 -10.56 8.90 -10.07
C SER A 66 -10.80 10.41 -10.02
N GLY A 67 -10.17 11.11 -9.06
CA GLY A 67 -10.47 12.50 -8.75
C GLY A 67 -11.86 12.76 -8.16
N ASN A 68 -12.60 11.69 -7.79
CA ASN A 68 -13.97 11.78 -7.31
C ASN A 68 -14.18 11.08 -5.96
N THR A 69 -13.10 10.85 -5.22
CA THR A 69 -13.18 10.23 -3.88
C THR A 69 -13.70 11.27 -2.88
N GLU A 70 -14.84 10.98 -2.27
CA GLU A 70 -15.59 11.94 -1.46
C GLU A 70 -14.79 12.47 -0.28
N GLU A 71 -14.14 11.59 0.49
CA GLU A 71 -13.31 11.93 1.64
C GLU A 71 -12.13 12.82 1.22
N THR A 72 -11.47 12.48 0.11
CA THR A 72 -10.34 13.28 -0.42
C THR A 72 -10.79 14.65 -0.89
N LEU A 73 -11.95 14.75 -1.54
CA LEU A 73 -12.51 16.02 -1.98
C LEU A 73 -12.92 16.90 -0.80
N SER A 74 -13.55 16.32 0.23
CA SER A 74 -13.94 17.03 1.44
C SER A 74 -12.74 17.65 2.14
N SER A 75 -11.74 16.82 2.49
CA SER A 75 -10.52 17.29 3.16
C SER A 75 -9.74 18.29 2.29
N PHE A 76 -9.68 18.08 0.96
CA PHE A 76 -8.97 18.99 0.05
C PHE A 76 -9.68 20.34 -0.06
N SER A 77 -11.01 20.36 -0.12
CA SER A 77 -11.80 21.61 -0.14
C SER A 77 -11.57 22.44 1.13
N GLN A 78 -11.45 21.81 2.29
CA GLN A 78 -11.08 22.48 3.54
C GLN A 78 -9.63 23.00 3.47
N ALA A 79 -8.69 22.21 2.92
CA ALA A 79 -7.30 22.64 2.76
C ALA A 79 -7.16 23.88 1.87
N LEU A 80 -8.05 24.08 0.88
CA LEU A 80 -8.04 25.27 0.01
C LEU A 80 -8.19 26.57 0.80
N ASN A 81 -8.88 26.54 1.95
CA ASN A 81 -9.11 27.69 2.84
C ASN A 81 -7.98 27.88 3.87
N THR A 82 -6.88 27.14 3.78
CA THR A 82 -5.74 27.27 4.69
C THR A 82 -4.53 27.88 3.99
N PRO A 83 -3.54 28.41 4.73
CA PRO A 83 -2.28 28.88 4.16
C PRO A 83 -1.31 27.76 3.77
N ALA A 84 -1.66 26.49 3.97
CA ALA A 84 -0.84 25.35 3.61
C ALA A 84 -0.48 25.33 2.13
N LYS A 85 0.66 24.77 1.77
CA LYS A 85 1.03 24.47 0.38
C LYS A 85 0.25 23.26 -0.09
N LYS A 86 -0.23 23.27 -1.31
CA LYS A 86 -1.16 22.27 -1.81
C LYS A 86 -0.75 21.74 -3.18
N LEU A 87 -1.02 20.43 -3.40
CA LEU A 87 -0.77 19.76 -4.67
C LEU A 87 -1.80 18.65 -4.87
N ALA A 88 -2.21 18.43 -6.12
CA ALA A 88 -3.09 17.33 -6.48
C ALA A 88 -2.36 16.29 -7.35
N ILE A 89 -2.67 15.00 -7.15
CA ILE A 89 -2.24 13.86 -7.99
C ILE A 89 -3.50 13.09 -8.40
N THR A 90 -3.80 13.05 -9.70
CA THR A 90 -5.07 12.47 -10.18
C THR A 90 -4.99 12.11 -11.67
N THR A 91 -5.98 11.36 -12.18
CA THR A 91 -6.21 11.22 -13.63
C THR A 91 -7.18 12.26 -14.18
N GLY A 92 -7.86 13.03 -13.31
CA GLY A 92 -8.88 14.01 -13.69
C GLY A 92 -9.94 14.20 -12.60
N GLY A 93 -11.21 14.23 -13.02
CA GLY A 93 -12.36 14.34 -12.12
C GLY A 93 -12.49 15.67 -11.39
N ARG A 94 -13.32 15.71 -10.35
CA ARG A 94 -13.59 16.92 -9.58
C ARG A 94 -12.35 17.47 -8.87
N LEU A 95 -11.42 16.61 -8.45
CA LEU A 95 -10.16 17.03 -7.84
C LEU A 95 -9.32 17.89 -8.79
N LYS A 96 -9.24 17.50 -10.08
CA LYS A 96 -8.55 18.30 -11.09
C LYS A 96 -9.23 19.66 -11.28
N ALA A 97 -10.56 19.67 -11.38
CA ALA A 97 -11.32 20.91 -11.52
C ALA A 97 -11.10 21.86 -10.32
N LEU A 98 -11.20 21.35 -9.08
CA LEU A 98 -10.93 22.14 -7.87
C LEU A 98 -9.49 22.70 -7.83
N ALA A 99 -8.51 21.89 -8.26
CA ALA A 99 -7.13 22.34 -8.31
C ALA A 99 -6.95 23.48 -9.32
N ASP A 100 -7.56 23.39 -10.51
CA ASP A 100 -7.50 24.44 -11.53
C ASP A 100 -8.21 25.70 -11.09
N GLU A 101 -9.44 25.61 -10.56
CA GLU A 101 -10.24 26.70 -10.04
C GLU A 101 -9.48 27.49 -8.94
N SER A 102 -8.65 26.78 -8.16
CA SER A 102 -7.88 27.35 -7.03
C SER A 102 -6.41 27.64 -7.37
N SER A 103 -5.99 27.49 -8.64
CA SER A 103 -4.60 27.64 -9.07
C SER A 103 -3.60 26.75 -8.30
N VAL A 104 -4.05 25.56 -7.86
CA VAL A 104 -3.21 24.57 -7.20
C VAL A 104 -2.53 23.68 -8.25
N PRO A 105 -1.20 23.46 -8.17
CA PRO A 105 -0.51 22.56 -9.08
C PRO A 105 -1.11 21.15 -9.04
N ALA A 106 -1.34 20.55 -10.22
CA ALA A 106 -1.88 19.21 -10.34
C ALA A 106 -1.01 18.34 -11.24
N PHE A 107 -0.52 17.23 -10.70
CA PHE A 107 0.10 16.18 -11.50
C PHE A 107 -0.98 15.25 -12.04
N CYS A 108 -1.15 15.26 -13.36
CA CYS A 108 -2.13 14.44 -14.04
C CYS A 108 -1.44 13.36 -14.87
N PHE A 109 -1.91 12.12 -14.75
CA PHE A 109 -1.47 11.00 -15.58
C PHE A 109 -2.66 10.32 -16.25
N LYS A 110 -2.41 9.65 -17.38
CA LYS A 110 -3.42 8.88 -18.11
C LYS A 110 -3.10 7.41 -17.96
N TYR A 111 -3.97 6.68 -17.32
CA TYR A 111 -3.87 5.22 -17.18
C TYR A 111 -5.27 4.66 -16.92
N ALA A 112 -5.75 3.81 -17.80
CA ALA A 112 -7.08 3.21 -17.69
C ALA A 112 -6.95 1.81 -17.05
N ALA A 113 -7.22 1.73 -15.75
CA ALA A 113 -7.21 0.48 -14.99
C ALA A 113 -8.05 0.66 -13.72
N GLU A 114 -8.22 -0.42 -12.96
CA GLU A 114 -8.76 -0.33 -11.61
C GLU A 114 -7.80 0.48 -10.71
N PRO A 115 -8.31 1.30 -9.77
CA PRO A 115 -7.47 2.17 -8.93
C PRO A 115 -6.33 1.42 -8.22
N ARG A 116 -6.57 0.19 -7.78
CA ARG A 116 -5.56 -0.67 -7.13
C ARG A 116 -4.45 -1.11 -8.09
N ALA A 117 -4.73 -1.25 -9.39
CA ALA A 117 -3.74 -1.56 -10.42
C ALA A 117 -2.92 -0.33 -10.83
N ALA A 118 -3.43 0.89 -10.60
CA ALA A 118 -2.73 2.15 -10.82
C ALA A 118 -1.76 2.52 -9.69
N PHE A 119 -1.53 1.65 -8.74
CA PHE A 119 -0.67 1.85 -7.58
C PHE A 119 0.73 2.39 -7.94
N GLY A 120 1.36 1.84 -9.00
CA GLY A 120 2.67 2.30 -9.46
C GLY A 120 2.69 3.80 -9.78
N TYR A 121 1.65 4.31 -10.44
CA TYR A 121 1.54 5.75 -10.71
C TYR A 121 1.42 6.58 -9.43
N SER A 122 0.58 6.15 -8.48
CA SER A 122 0.43 6.83 -7.19
C SER A 122 1.75 6.87 -6.42
N PHE A 123 2.41 5.73 -6.26
CA PHE A 123 3.63 5.61 -5.48
C PHE A 123 4.81 6.38 -6.12
N PHE A 124 5.09 6.13 -7.41
CA PHE A 124 6.24 6.75 -8.07
C PHE A 124 6.04 8.24 -8.35
N SER A 125 4.79 8.73 -8.48
CA SER A 125 4.53 10.17 -8.53
C SER A 125 4.88 10.85 -7.21
N LEU A 126 4.49 10.27 -6.08
CA LEU A 126 4.87 10.75 -4.75
C LEU A 126 6.38 10.68 -4.53
N LEU A 127 7.01 9.57 -4.91
CA LEU A 127 8.46 9.39 -4.79
C LEU A 127 9.22 10.45 -5.58
N GLY A 128 8.85 10.67 -6.85
CA GLY A 128 9.45 11.69 -7.72
C GLY A 128 9.22 13.12 -7.20
N LEU A 129 8.02 13.41 -6.65
CA LEU A 129 7.72 14.68 -6.02
C LEU A 129 8.64 14.94 -4.81
N PHE A 130 8.78 13.97 -3.91
CA PHE A 130 9.64 14.11 -2.72
C PHE A 130 11.11 14.29 -3.10
N GLN A 131 11.56 13.63 -4.17
CA GLN A 131 12.90 13.82 -4.70
C GLN A 131 13.07 15.22 -5.31
N SER A 132 12.09 15.71 -6.07
CA SER A 132 12.12 17.06 -6.66
C SER A 132 12.10 18.16 -5.61
N LEU A 133 11.47 17.93 -4.45
CA LEU A 133 11.47 18.83 -3.30
C LEU A 133 12.75 18.74 -2.44
N GLY A 134 13.69 17.85 -2.79
CA GLY A 134 14.91 17.61 -1.99
C GLY A 134 14.65 16.97 -0.62
N ILE A 135 13.44 16.43 -0.40
CA ILE A 135 13.08 15.76 0.86
C ILE A 135 13.79 14.42 0.97
N ILE A 136 14.00 13.75 -0.16
CA ILE A 136 14.68 12.45 -0.26
C ILE A 136 15.62 12.42 -1.45
N SER A 137 16.55 11.46 -1.43
CA SER A 137 17.36 11.09 -2.58
C SER A 137 17.27 9.58 -2.79
N ILE A 138 16.72 9.17 -3.94
CA ILE A 138 16.75 7.78 -4.40
C ILE A 138 17.89 7.65 -5.39
N GLN A 139 18.77 6.69 -5.17
CA GLN A 139 19.89 6.47 -6.08
C GLN A 139 19.42 5.74 -7.34
N SER A 140 19.98 6.10 -8.50
CA SER A 140 19.64 5.43 -9.76
C SER A 140 19.83 3.92 -9.69
N LYS A 141 20.87 3.45 -9.01
CA LYS A 141 21.12 2.02 -8.82
C LYS A 141 19.97 1.28 -8.11
N ASP A 142 19.30 1.92 -7.15
CA ASP A 142 18.18 1.31 -6.42
C ASP A 142 16.95 1.21 -7.33
N MET A 143 16.78 2.18 -8.24
CA MET A 143 15.73 2.15 -9.26
C MET A 143 15.99 1.06 -10.30
N ASP A 144 17.24 1.00 -10.82
CA ASP A 144 17.64 0.00 -11.83
C ASP A 144 17.54 -1.42 -11.26
N GLU A 145 17.94 -1.61 -10.00
CA GLU A 145 17.76 -2.88 -9.30
C GLU A 145 16.27 -3.25 -9.21
N THR A 146 15.44 -2.29 -8.81
CA THR A 146 13.99 -2.50 -8.66
C THR A 146 13.38 -2.94 -9.98
N ILE A 147 13.67 -2.24 -11.08
CA ILE A 147 13.15 -2.59 -12.42
C ILE A 147 13.57 -4.01 -12.80
N ARG A 148 14.86 -4.32 -12.72
CA ARG A 148 15.40 -5.65 -13.08
C ARG A 148 14.74 -6.78 -12.27
N ILE A 149 14.53 -6.56 -10.95
CA ILE A 149 13.87 -7.55 -10.09
C ILE A 149 12.42 -7.72 -10.50
N LEU A 150 11.69 -6.64 -10.73
CA LEU A 150 10.28 -6.70 -11.13
C LEU A 150 10.10 -7.39 -12.47
N GLU A 151 10.96 -7.14 -13.46
CA GLU A 151 10.95 -7.83 -14.76
C GLU A 151 11.14 -9.34 -14.60
N GLY A 152 12.16 -9.75 -13.83
CA GLY A 152 12.43 -11.17 -13.57
C GLY A 152 11.28 -11.86 -12.81
N LEU A 153 10.69 -11.18 -11.83
CA LEU A 153 9.55 -11.71 -11.08
C LEU A 153 8.28 -11.78 -11.93
N THR A 154 8.03 -10.78 -12.77
CA THR A 154 6.88 -10.78 -13.69
C THR A 154 6.93 -11.98 -14.63
N ALA A 155 8.10 -12.28 -15.22
CA ALA A 155 8.28 -13.46 -16.05
C ALA A 155 8.03 -14.77 -15.27
N ARG A 156 8.48 -14.84 -14.02
CA ARG A 156 8.31 -16.02 -13.17
C ARG A 156 6.87 -16.22 -12.70
N PHE A 157 6.13 -15.14 -12.52
CA PHE A 157 4.73 -15.17 -12.04
C PHE A 157 3.72 -15.22 -13.19
N ASP A 158 4.17 -15.18 -14.44
CA ASP A 158 3.28 -15.15 -15.61
C ASP A 158 2.27 -16.29 -15.60
N LYS A 159 1.11 -16.01 -16.21
CA LYS A 159 0.02 -16.99 -16.31
C LYS A 159 0.42 -18.28 -17.03
N GLY A 160 1.35 -18.22 -17.97
CA GLY A 160 1.88 -19.36 -18.71
C GLY A 160 2.87 -20.21 -17.90
N ALA A 161 3.46 -19.71 -16.83
CA ALA A 161 4.37 -20.47 -15.99
C ALA A 161 3.62 -21.59 -15.25
N PRO A 162 4.13 -22.86 -15.25
CA PRO A 162 3.50 -23.98 -14.56
C PRO A 162 3.38 -23.75 -13.05
N LEU A 163 2.43 -24.43 -12.40
CA LEU A 163 2.24 -24.36 -10.93
C LEU A 163 3.52 -24.68 -10.18
N GLU A 164 4.27 -25.69 -10.61
CA GLU A 164 5.48 -26.20 -9.96
C GLU A 164 6.61 -25.17 -9.91
N THR A 165 6.64 -24.23 -10.85
CA THR A 165 7.68 -23.21 -10.97
C THR A 165 7.20 -21.79 -10.63
N ASN A 166 5.89 -21.62 -10.39
CA ASN A 166 5.27 -20.33 -10.11
C ASN A 166 4.89 -20.19 -8.62
N PRO A 167 5.72 -19.54 -7.79
CA PRO A 167 5.48 -19.43 -6.36
C PRO A 167 4.22 -18.64 -6.00
N SER A 168 3.74 -17.74 -6.87
CA SER A 168 2.50 -17.01 -6.60
C SER A 168 1.27 -17.92 -6.77
N LYS A 169 1.28 -18.82 -7.73
CA LYS A 169 0.25 -19.86 -7.86
C LYS A 169 0.30 -20.85 -6.68
N GLN A 170 1.50 -21.27 -6.28
CA GLN A 170 1.69 -22.17 -5.15
C GLN A 170 1.13 -21.57 -3.85
N LEU A 171 1.48 -20.32 -3.56
CA LEU A 171 0.96 -19.66 -2.36
C LEU A 171 -0.56 -19.45 -2.45
N ALA A 172 -1.09 -19.04 -3.60
CA ALA A 172 -2.54 -18.90 -3.78
C ALA A 172 -3.28 -20.23 -3.51
N THR A 173 -2.72 -21.36 -3.93
CA THR A 173 -3.28 -22.70 -3.66
C THR A 173 -3.27 -23.02 -2.16
N LYS A 174 -2.18 -22.67 -1.44
CA LYS A 174 -2.11 -22.86 0.02
C LYS A 174 -3.13 -21.98 0.77
N LEU A 175 -3.39 -20.77 0.28
CA LEU A 175 -4.30 -19.81 0.89
C LEU A 175 -5.78 -20.08 0.58
N TRP A 176 -6.06 -20.92 -0.41
CA TRP A 176 -7.42 -21.18 -0.85
C TRP A 176 -8.26 -21.85 0.24
N GLY A 177 -9.42 -21.25 0.56
CA GLY A 177 -10.33 -21.72 1.60
C GLY A 177 -9.97 -21.30 3.03
N HIS A 178 -8.94 -20.45 3.20
CA HIS A 178 -8.50 -19.99 4.52
C HIS A 178 -8.85 -18.52 4.79
N LEU A 179 -8.98 -18.20 6.08
CA LEU A 179 -8.90 -16.83 6.58
C LEU A 179 -7.43 -16.39 6.58
N ILE A 180 -7.12 -15.33 5.84
CA ILE A 180 -5.74 -14.92 5.61
C ILE A 180 -5.33 -13.82 6.59
N ILE A 181 -4.22 -14.04 7.30
CA ILE A 181 -3.64 -13.06 8.22
C ILE A 181 -2.23 -12.74 7.74
N ILE A 182 -1.93 -11.47 7.49
CA ILE A 182 -0.66 -11.05 6.93
C ILE A 182 0.13 -10.27 7.98
N TYR A 183 1.32 -10.72 8.32
CA TYR A 183 2.24 -10.05 9.24
C TYR A 183 3.37 -9.37 8.49
N GLY A 184 3.71 -8.14 8.92
CA GLY A 184 4.83 -7.39 8.36
C GLY A 184 5.54 -6.54 9.41
N ALA A 185 6.78 -6.14 9.13
CA ALA A 185 7.57 -5.27 9.98
C ALA A 185 8.31 -4.20 9.19
N GLY A 186 8.57 -3.06 9.83
CA GLY A 186 9.35 -1.97 9.24
C GLY A 186 8.84 -1.57 7.85
N ILE A 187 9.70 -1.64 6.85
CA ILE A 187 9.35 -1.28 5.46
C ILE A 187 8.24 -2.15 4.86
N LEU A 188 8.01 -3.36 5.39
CA LEU A 188 6.97 -4.28 4.91
C LEU A 188 5.67 -4.21 5.72
N SER A 189 5.58 -3.38 6.75
CA SER A 189 4.35 -3.25 7.55
C SER A 189 3.16 -2.79 6.70
N LYS A 190 3.36 -1.83 5.81
CA LYS A 190 2.33 -1.33 4.91
C LYS A 190 2.15 -2.17 3.65
N VAL A 191 3.16 -2.96 3.30
CA VAL A 191 3.00 -4.02 2.29
C VAL A 191 2.03 -5.09 2.79
N ALA A 192 2.12 -5.51 4.06
CA ALA A 192 1.16 -6.44 4.67
C ALA A 192 -0.29 -5.88 4.61
N PHE A 193 -0.48 -4.60 4.93
CA PHE A 193 -1.77 -3.94 4.79
C PHE A 193 -2.25 -3.92 3.33
N ARG A 194 -1.35 -3.65 2.35
CA ARG A 194 -1.71 -3.74 0.93
C ARG A 194 -2.13 -5.15 0.53
N TRP A 195 -1.41 -6.19 0.95
CA TRP A 195 -1.81 -7.57 0.66
C TRP A 195 -3.23 -7.86 1.13
N LYS A 196 -3.54 -7.44 2.39
CA LYS A 196 -4.89 -7.54 2.93
C LYS A 196 -5.92 -6.91 2.00
N THR A 197 -5.69 -5.68 1.53
CA THR A 197 -6.65 -5.01 0.64
C THR A 197 -6.76 -5.69 -0.72
N GLN A 198 -5.66 -6.20 -1.27
CA GLN A 198 -5.65 -6.93 -2.53
C GLN A 198 -6.42 -8.26 -2.43
N PHE A 199 -6.29 -9.01 -1.33
CA PHE A 199 -7.12 -10.20 -1.11
C PHE A 199 -8.60 -9.85 -1.01
N ASN A 200 -8.95 -8.79 -0.29
CA ASN A 200 -10.34 -8.36 -0.20
C ASN A 200 -10.91 -7.95 -1.57
N GLU A 201 -10.18 -7.13 -2.34
CA GLU A 201 -10.68 -6.57 -3.58
C GLU A 201 -10.58 -7.51 -4.78
N ASN A 202 -9.45 -8.22 -4.97
CA ASN A 202 -9.25 -9.12 -6.11
C ASN A 202 -9.93 -10.46 -5.87
N SER A 203 -9.61 -11.17 -4.79
CA SER A 203 -10.06 -12.53 -4.55
C SER A 203 -11.34 -12.65 -3.74
N LYS A 204 -11.92 -11.54 -3.27
CA LYS A 204 -13.12 -11.49 -2.40
C LYS A 204 -12.94 -12.32 -1.13
N THR A 205 -11.69 -12.47 -0.68
CA THR A 205 -11.32 -13.27 0.49
C THR A 205 -11.15 -12.36 1.70
N SER A 206 -11.73 -12.74 2.83
CA SER A 206 -11.48 -12.04 4.10
C SER A 206 -10.01 -12.16 4.49
N ALA A 207 -9.38 -11.03 4.76
CA ALA A 207 -8.00 -10.97 5.18
C ALA A 207 -7.78 -9.85 6.20
N PHE A 208 -6.80 -10.03 7.09
CA PHE A 208 -6.39 -9.10 8.12
C PHE A 208 -4.89 -8.87 8.06
N SER A 209 -4.40 -7.79 8.64
CA SER A 209 -2.96 -7.54 8.73
C SER A 209 -2.58 -7.02 10.09
N GLU A 210 -1.42 -7.49 10.59
CA GLU A 210 -0.82 -7.11 11.86
C GLU A 210 0.65 -6.72 11.67
N CYS A 211 1.19 -5.94 12.58
CA CYS A 211 2.56 -5.46 12.51
C CYS A 211 3.41 -5.98 13.67
N PHE A 212 4.61 -6.52 13.35
CA PHE A 212 5.67 -6.64 14.34
C PHE A 212 6.14 -5.22 14.76
N SER A 213 6.51 -4.96 15.99
CA SER A 213 6.58 -5.91 17.13
C SER A 213 5.26 -5.98 17.92
N GLU A 214 4.27 -5.13 17.59
CA GLU A 214 3.03 -4.97 18.36
C GLU A 214 2.25 -6.29 18.50
N LEU A 215 2.11 -7.08 17.41
CA LEU A 215 1.41 -8.35 17.45
C LEU A 215 1.96 -9.33 18.51
N ASN A 216 3.24 -9.20 18.87
CA ASN A 216 3.83 -10.05 19.92
C ASN A 216 3.46 -9.62 21.36
N HIS A 217 2.74 -8.52 21.53
CA HIS A 217 2.25 -8.06 22.81
C HIS A 217 0.76 -8.40 23.01
N ASN A 218 0.07 -8.89 21.98
CA ASN A 218 -1.37 -9.16 22.01
C ASN A 218 -1.78 -10.34 21.12
N ALA A 219 -1.64 -10.29 19.80
CA ALA A 219 -2.19 -11.25 18.85
C ALA A 219 -1.72 -12.70 19.12
N VAL A 220 -0.47 -12.89 19.53
CA VAL A 220 0.10 -14.23 19.82
C VAL A 220 -0.62 -14.97 20.96
N VAL A 221 -1.29 -14.24 21.84
CA VAL A 221 -2.10 -14.84 22.92
C VAL A 221 -3.40 -15.41 22.37
N GLY A 222 -3.91 -14.84 21.27
CA GLY A 222 -5.17 -15.22 20.64
C GLY A 222 -5.13 -16.46 19.74
N TYR A 223 -3.99 -17.15 19.60
CA TYR A 223 -3.86 -18.28 18.69
C TYR A 223 -4.66 -19.54 19.10
N LYS A 224 -5.12 -19.62 20.35
CA LYS A 224 -5.87 -20.76 20.87
C LYS A 224 -7.34 -20.76 20.47
N PHE A 225 -7.94 -19.59 20.29
CA PHE A 225 -9.39 -19.43 20.07
C PHE A 225 -9.67 -18.42 18.96
N PRO A 226 -10.73 -18.67 18.16
CA PRO A 226 -11.56 -19.89 18.16
C PRO A 226 -10.76 -21.10 17.65
N GLU A 227 -11.09 -22.31 18.11
CA GLU A 227 -10.37 -23.56 17.78
C GLU A 227 -10.26 -23.84 16.27
N TRP A 228 -11.28 -23.42 15.50
CA TRP A 228 -11.26 -23.55 14.05
C TRP A 228 -10.14 -22.73 13.36
N LEU A 229 -9.49 -21.81 14.09
CA LEU A 229 -8.38 -21.01 13.53
C LEU A 229 -7.20 -21.86 13.08
N ALA A 230 -6.94 -22.97 13.80
CA ALA A 230 -5.89 -23.94 13.41
C ALA A 230 -6.20 -24.59 12.05
N GLU A 231 -7.47 -24.85 11.76
CA GLU A 231 -7.89 -25.49 10.49
C GLU A 231 -8.11 -24.48 9.36
N LYS A 232 -8.71 -23.34 9.67
CA LYS A 232 -9.20 -22.35 8.67
C LYS A 232 -8.39 -21.07 8.60
N GLY A 233 -7.44 -20.85 9.49
CA GLY A 233 -6.53 -19.73 9.44
C GLY A 233 -5.28 -20.03 8.63
N PHE A 234 -4.68 -19.02 8.02
CA PHE A 234 -3.35 -19.11 7.41
C PHE A 234 -2.60 -17.79 7.62
N VAL A 235 -1.40 -17.88 8.17
CA VAL A 235 -0.57 -16.69 8.41
C VAL A 235 0.51 -16.55 7.35
N VAL A 236 0.59 -15.38 6.70
CA VAL A 236 1.69 -15.04 5.80
C VAL A 236 2.57 -13.99 6.48
N MET A 237 3.83 -14.30 6.70
CA MET A 237 4.80 -13.39 7.30
C MET A 237 5.72 -12.79 6.23
N LEU A 238 5.54 -11.52 5.90
CA LEU A 238 6.39 -10.78 4.94
C LEU A 238 7.67 -10.34 5.64
N ARG A 239 8.83 -10.86 5.22
CA ARG A 239 10.10 -10.63 5.89
C ARG A 239 11.12 -9.95 4.98
N SER A 240 11.78 -8.93 5.52
CA SER A 240 13.02 -8.36 4.99
C SER A 240 14.18 -8.79 5.86
N LEU A 241 15.25 -9.28 5.26
CA LEU A 241 16.45 -9.68 5.99
C LEU A 241 17.26 -8.46 6.47
N SER A 242 16.95 -7.25 6.00
CA SER A 242 17.56 -6.00 6.47
C SER A 242 16.89 -5.41 7.72
N LEU A 243 15.89 -6.08 8.29
CA LEU A 243 15.25 -5.64 9.53
C LEU A 243 16.21 -5.77 10.72
N HIS A 244 15.91 -4.99 11.77
CA HIS A 244 16.64 -5.07 13.03
C HIS A 244 16.72 -6.52 13.54
N PRO A 245 17.90 -7.02 14.01
CA PRO A 245 18.06 -8.42 14.41
C PRO A 245 17.04 -8.91 15.43
N ARG A 246 16.60 -8.04 16.36
CA ARG A 246 15.55 -8.38 17.34
C ARG A 246 14.19 -8.65 16.67
N ILE A 247 13.89 -7.99 15.57
CA ILE A 247 12.67 -8.25 14.80
C ILE A 247 12.78 -9.61 14.09
N LEU A 248 13.94 -9.94 13.50
CA LEU A 248 14.14 -11.27 12.88
C LEU A 248 13.98 -12.41 13.89
N ILE A 249 14.43 -12.23 15.14
CA ILE A 249 14.18 -13.18 16.22
C ILE A 249 12.67 -13.31 16.49
N ARG A 250 11.91 -12.21 16.49
CA ARG A 250 10.46 -12.26 16.67
C ARG A 250 9.76 -13.06 15.59
N TYR A 251 10.17 -12.93 14.32
CA TYR A 251 9.65 -13.79 13.24
C TYR A 251 9.83 -15.27 13.53
N ARG A 252 11.03 -15.69 13.96
CA ARG A 252 11.32 -17.07 14.30
C ARG A 252 10.47 -17.58 15.46
N VAL A 253 10.42 -16.81 16.57
CA VAL A 253 9.63 -17.22 17.75
C VAL A 253 8.12 -17.22 17.44
N THR A 254 7.64 -16.29 16.63
CA THR A 254 6.24 -16.31 16.20
C THR A 254 5.92 -17.53 15.33
N ALA A 255 6.84 -17.95 14.48
CA ALA A 255 6.70 -19.20 13.71
C ALA A 255 6.61 -20.44 14.62
N GLU A 256 7.43 -20.50 15.68
CA GLU A 256 7.34 -21.54 16.70
C GLU A 256 5.95 -21.55 17.38
N LEU A 257 5.46 -20.38 17.80
CA LEU A 257 4.13 -20.25 18.42
C LEU A 257 2.97 -20.65 17.48
N LEU A 258 3.08 -20.32 16.18
CA LEU A 258 2.08 -20.73 15.20
C LEU A 258 2.10 -22.26 14.99
N THR A 259 3.30 -22.84 14.94
CA THR A 259 3.46 -24.31 14.87
C THR A 259 2.83 -25.01 16.08
N ASP A 260 3.10 -24.51 17.29
CA ASP A 260 2.54 -25.05 18.53
C ASP A 260 1.01 -24.92 18.58
N ALA A 261 0.47 -23.87 17.97
CA ALA A 261 -0.98 -23.65 17.86
C ALA A 261 -1.63 -24.42 16.70
N GLY A 262 -0.85 -25.11 15.86
CA GLY A 262 -1.35 -25.83 14.68
C GLY A 262 -1.82 -24.93 13.54
N ILE A 263 -1.49 -23.63 13.57
CA ILE A 263 -1.89 -22.68 12.53
C ILE A 263 -0.88 -22.71 11.37
N PRO A 264 -1.30 -23.04 10.15
CA PRO A 264 -0.40 -23.05 9.01
C PRO A 264 0.12 -21.63 8.69
N TYR A 265 1.39 -21.54 8.31
CA TYR A 265 2.00 -20.28 7.92
C TYR A 265 3.02 -20.42 6.80
N GLU A 266 3.33 -19.29 6.17
CA GLU A 266 4.40 -19.17 5.18
C GLU A 266 5.22 -17.90 5.46
N VAL A 267 6.55 -18.00 5.35
CA VAL A 267 7.43 -16.83 5.41
C VAL A 267 7.82 -16.44 3.98
N VAL A 268 7.51 -15.21 3.61
CA VAL A 268 7.81 -14.65 2.30
C VAL A 268 8.92 -13.62 2.43
N ASP A 269 10.11 -13.94 1.94
CA ASP A 269 11.23 -13.01 1.89
C ASP A 269 11.14 -12.07 0.70
N ALA A 270 11.16 -10.77 0.98
CA ALA A 270 11.27 -9.72 -0.02
C ALA A 270 12.58 -9.88 -0.82
N LYS A 271 12.57 -9.52 -2.10
CA LYS A 271 13.71 -9.64 -3.00
C LYS A 271 14.35 -8.28 -3.26
N GLY A 272 15.68 -8.28 -3.34
CA GLY A 272 16.51 -7.11 -3.57
C GLY A 272 17.33 -6.70 -2.34
N GLU A 273 18.35 -5.89 -2.59
CA GLU A 273 19.22 -5.32 -1.55
C GLU A 273 18.67 -3.97 -1.08
N SER A 274 18.19 -3.12 -2.00
CA SER A 274 17.59 -1.84 -1.67
C SER A 274 16.21 -1.99 -1.05
N GLN A 275 15.87 -1.11 -0.12
CA GLN A 275 14.53 -1.10 0.49
C GLN A 275 13.42 -0.90 -0.55
N LEU A 276 13.69 -0.12 -1.61
CA LEU A 276 12.75 0.10 -2.70
C LEU A 276 12.46 -1.21 -3.44
N ALA A 277 13.50 -1.96 -3.82
CA ALA A 277 13.35 -3.25 -4.47
C ALA A 277 12.60 -4.27 -3.58
N GLN A 278 12.91 -4.30 -2.29
CA GLN A 278 12.24 -5.18 -1.33
C GLN A 278 10.75 -4.85 -1.18
N ILE A 279 10.37 -3.58 -1.06
CA ILE A 279 8.96 -3.16 -1.02
C ILE A 279 8.26 -3.58 -2.31
N MET A 280 8.84 -3.24 -3.45
CA MET A 280 8.19 -3.44 -4.75
C MET A 280 8.09 -4.92 -5.14
N SER A 281 9.11 -5.73 -4.83
CA SER A 281 9.05 -7.18 -5.05
C SER A 281 7.96 -7.86 -4.22
N ALA A 282 7.82 -7.46 -2.95
CA ALA A 282 6.78 -7.99 -2.08
C ALA A 282 5.37 -7.52 -2.49
N VAL A 283 5.24 -6.27 -2.97
CA VAL A 283 3.98 -5.76 -3.55
C VAL A 283 3.57 -6.59 -4.76
N LEU A 284 4.48 -6.75 -5.75
CA LEU A 284 4.21 -7.49 -6.97
C LEU A 284 3.80 -8.93 -6.68
N PHE A 285 4.50 -9.59 -5.73
CA PHE A 285 4.19 -10.96 -5.36
C PHE A 285 2.76 -11.08 -4.80
N GLY A 286 2.36 -10.18 -3.89
CA GLY A 286 1.01 -10.17 -3.33
C GLY A 286 -0.08 -9.87 -4.36
N ASP A 287 0.20 -8.98 -5.30
CA ASP A 287 -0.73 -8.67 -6.39
C ASP A 287 -1.00 -9.93 -7.24
N TYR A 288 0.04 -10.68 -7.62
CA TYR A 288 -0.12 -11.96 -8.35
C TYR A 288 -0.80 -13.05 -7.51
N VAL A 289 -0.44 -13.20 -6.23
CA VAL A 289 -1.08 -14.18 -5.33
C VAL A 289 -2.58 -13.91 -5.21
N SER A 290 -2.96 -12.65 -5.01
CA SER A 290 -4.38 -12.26 -4.90
C SER A 290 -5.15 -12.47 -6.21
N TYR A 291 -4.50 -12.27 -7.35
CA TYR A 291 -5.07 -12.54 -8.66
C TYR A 291 -5.30 -14.04 -8.87
N TYR A 292 -4.30 -14.89 -8.59
CA TYR A 292 -4.47 -16.34 -8.72
C TYR A 292 -5.48 -16.91 -7.72
N LEU A 293 -5.55 -16.35 -6.52
CA LEU A 293 -6.58 -16.72 -5.56
C LEU A 293 -7.99 -16.34 -6.04
N ALA A 294 -8.14 -15.22 -6.78
CA ALA A 294 -9.41 -14.87 -7.42
C ALA A 294 -9.85 -15.93 -8.43
N LEU A 295 -8.92 -16.46 -9.23
CA LEU A 295 -9.20 -17.53 -10.19
C LEU A 295 -9.62 -18.83 -9.48
N LEU A 296 -8.96 -19.20 -8.37
CA LEU A 296 -9.35 -20.36 -7.55
C LEU A 296 -10.75 -20.19 -6.95
N ASN A 297 -11.09 -18.98 -6.51
CA ASN A 297 -12.41 -18.62 -6.00
C ASN A 297 -13.47 -18.46 -7.13
N LYS A 298 -13.05 -18.55 -8.40
CA LYS A 298 -13.93 -18.37 -9.58
C LYS A 298 -14.65 -17.02 -9.58
N VAL A 299 -13.94 -15.96 -9.16
CA VAL A 299 -14.47 -14.58 -9.13
C VAL A 299 -13.67 -13.69 -10.07
N ASP A 300 -14.34 -12.69 -10.65
CA ASP A 300 -13.68 -11.66 -11.45
C ASP A 300 -12.94 -10.68 -10.51
N PRO A 301 -11.60 -10.58 -10.62
CA PRO A 301 -10.84 -9.66 -9.79
C PRO A 301 -11.19 -8.18 -10.06
N SER A 302 -11.66 -7.81 -11.23
CA SER A 302 -11.95 -6.41 -11.59
C SER A 302 -13.22 -5.87 -10.92
N ILE A 303 -14.22 -6.72 -10.69
CA ILE A 303 -15.54 -6.32 -10.20
C ILE A 303 -15.50 -6.09 -8.68
N THR A 304 -16.09 -4.97 -8.21
CA THR A 304 -16.21 -4.62 -6.78
C THR A 304 -17.63 -4.14 -6.46
N GLU A 305 -18.62 -5.04 -6.62
CA GLU A 305 -20.05 -4.73 -6.50
C GLU A 305 -20.41 -4.08 -5.15
N SER A 306 -19.87 -4.61 -4.05
CA SER A 306 -20.15 -4.08 -2.71
C SER A 306 -19.69 -2.63 -2.54
N ILE A 307 -18.55 -2.26 -3.14
CA ILE A 307 -18.07 -0.87 -3.13
C ILE A 307 -18.95 0.00 -4.01
N ALA A 308 -19.37 -0.50 -5.18
CA ALA A 308 -20.28 0.23 -6.07
C ALA A 308 -21.65 0.46 -5.41
N TYR A 309 -22.18 -0.56 -4.72
CA TYR A 309 -23.42 -0.47 -3.96
C TYR A 309 -23.31 0.57 -2.85
N LEU A 310 -22.24 0.52 -2.03
CA LEU A 310 -21.99 1.50 -0.97
C LEU A 310 -21.96 2.94 -1.53
N LYS A 311 -21.19 3.18 -2.59
CA LYS A 311 -21.11 4.50 -3.23
C LYS A 311 -22.45 4.98 -3.79
N LYS A 312 -23.29 4.08 -4.27
CA LYS A 312 -24.65 4.43 -4.72
C LYS A 312 -25.50 4.88 -3.53
N ARG A 313 -25.49 4.12 -2.43
CA ARG A 313 -26.28 4.45 -1.23
C ARG A 313 -25.85 5.77 -0.56
N LEU A 314 -24.55 6.06 -0.55
CA LEU A 314 -24.04 7.33 0.00
C LEU A 314 -24.47 8.57 -0.81
N ARG A 315 -24.95 8.41 -2.04
CA ARG A 315 -25.48 9.50 -2.86
C ARG A 315 -26.99 9.70 -2.69
N GLU A 316 -27.67 8.76 -2.05
CA GLU A 316 -29.08 8.86 -1.74
C GLU A 316 -29.24 9.73 -0.49
N PRO A 317 -30.16 10.73 -0.48
CA PRO A 317 -30.36 11.64 0.64
C PRO A 317 -30.91 10.93 1.89
#